data_cb41a61c084bff0d7bfee23cffdb02db
#
_entry.id   cb41a61c084bff0d7bfee23cffdb02db
#
_cell.length_a   1.000
_cell.length_b   1.000
_cell.length_c   1.000
_cell.angle_alpha   90.00
_cell.angle_beta   90.00
_cell.angle_gamma   90.00
#
_symmetry.space_group_name_H-M   'P 1'
#
loop_
_entity.id
_entity.type
_entity.pdbx_description
1 polymer ?
#
loop_
_entity_poly.entity_id
_entity_poly.type
_entity_poly.pdbx_seq_one_letter_code
_entity_poly.pdbx_strand_id
1 'polypeptide(L)'
;MHLKKYLFGCAIGATVALACGAGAAMANTLALVTINQQALFFNQINDGAKEAAKKAGADLVIFNANNVPSAQNDAIENYITQKVDGIILVAIDVNGVKPAITAAKKAGIPVIAIDAQIPNGDNIAFVGVDNTKAGEQIGKFYSDYVKDKMGGSAKVGVVGALNSFIQNQRLDGFKAAVKAGGQKVDFLDTVDGQNVQDVALSAAENLITANPDMTTLYATGEPALLGAVAAVTSQGKTGNVKVFGWDLTKQAIEGIDQGWVTAVIQQDPAGEGKAAVEALVKVKKGEKIDPIINVPVTIVTKENVDKFRGMFK
;
A
#
# COMPACT_ATOMS: atom_id res chain seq x y z
N MET A 1 21.05 -101.11 5.41
CA MET A 1 20.21 -100.30 6.28
C MET A 1 20.69 -98.87 6.14
N HIS A 2 20.07 -98.02 5.25
CA HIS A 2 20.58 -96.73 4.86
C HIS A 2 19.63 -95.64 5.36
N LEU A 3 20.17 -94.77 6.16
CA LEU A 3 19.47 -93.58 6.66
C LEU A 3 19.76 -92.40 5.71
N LYS A 4 18.74 -91.87 5.00
CA LYS A 4 18.83 -90.61 4.23
C LYS A 4 18.51 -89.41 5.09
N LYS A 5 19.48 -88.51 5.18
CA LYS A 5 19.33 -87.21 5.80
C LYS A 5 18.75 -86.23 4.77
N TYR A 6 17.61 -85.58 5.10
CA TYR A 6 17.09 -84.42 4.37
C TYR A 6 17.56 -83.14 5.02
N LEU A 7 18.30 -82.34 4.28
CA LEU A 7 18.62 -80.95 4.66
C LEU A 7 17.50 -80.06 4.20
N PHE A 8 16.84 -79.38 5.12
CA PHE A 8 15.95 -78.26 4.82
C PHE A 8 16.77 -76.97 4.89
N GLY A 9 16.90 -76.30 3.76
CA GLY A 9 17.47 -74.95 3.69
C GLY A 9 16.39 -73.89 3.96
N CYS A 10 16.53 -73.17 5.05
CA CYS A 10 15.74 -71.97 5.32
C CYS A 10 16.37 -70.78 4.57
N ALA A 11 15.70 -70.32 3.50
CA ALA A 11 16.00 -69.02 2.88
C ALA A 11 15.35 -67.90 3.71
N ILE A 12 16.16 -67.13 4.40
CA ILE A 12 15.73 -65.89 5.10
C ILE A 12 15.71 -64.80 4.04
N GLY A 13 14.50 -64.44 3.59
CA GLY A 13 14.27 -63.26 2.76
C GLY A 13 14.32 -62.00 3.63
N ALA A 14 15.39 -61.21 3.48
CA ALA A 14 15.48 -59.89 4.08
C ALA A 14 14.62 -58.89 3.30
N THR A 15 13.43 -58.61 3.78
CA THR A 15 12.60 -57.48 3.29
C THR A 15 13.18 -56.16 3.81
N VAL A 16 13.92 -55.45 2.95
CA VAL A 16 14.33 -54.07 3.19
C VAL A 16 13.08 -53.19 3.03
N ALA A 17 12.47 -52.82 4.12
CA ALA A 17 11.42 -51.79 4.15
C ALA A 17 12.12 -50.43 3.89
N LEU A 18 12.02 -49.91 2.67
CA LEU A 18 12.28 -48.48 2.39
C LEU A 18 11.22 -47.69 3.15
N ALA A 19 11.55 -47.22 4.34
CA ALA A 19 10.80 -46.15 5.00
C ALA A 19 11.02 -44.87 4.16
N CYS A 20 10.11 -44.59 3.21
CA CYS A 20 9.95 -43.27 2.67
C CYS A 20 9.56 -42.36 3.84
N GLY A 21 10.55 -41.71 4.47
CA GLY A 21 10.33 -40.60 5.36
C GLY A 21 9.64 -39.51 4.55
N ALA A 22 8.32 -39.45 4.61
CA ALA A 22 7.60 -38.25 4.26
C ALA A 22 8.08 -37.19 5.24
N GLY A 23 9.13 -36.46 4.88
CA GLY A 23 9.50 -35.24 5.58
C GLY A 23 8.25 -34.37 5.60
N ALA A 24 7.67 -34.20 6.77
CA ALA A 24 6.61 -33.21 6.96
C ALA A 24 7.17 -31.91 6.38
N ALA A 25 6.62 -31.47 5.24
CA ALA A 25 6.92 -30.17 4.71
C ALA A 25 6.55 -29.19 5.83
N MET A 26 7.57 -28.65 6.50
CA MET A 26 7.35 -27.58 7.48
C MET A 26 6.56 -26.49 6.77
N ALA A 27 5.36 -26.24 7.25
CA ALA A 27 4.54 -25.18 6.69
C ALA A 27 5.36 -23.87 6.74
N ASN A 28 5.36 -23.15 5.62
CA ASN A 28 6.05 -21.86 5.55
C ASN A 28 5.35 -20.89 6.49
N THR A 29 6.00 -20.45 7.54
CA THR A 29 5.44 -19.47 8.47
C THR A 29 5.94 -18.09 8.11
N LEU A 30 5.05 -17.24 7.65
CA LEU A 30 5.30 -15.81 7.38
C LEU A 30 4.71 -14.97 8.52
N ALA A 31 5.37 -13.88 8.84
CA ALA A 31 4.87 -12.92 9.82
C ALA A 31 4.54 -11.58 9.13
N LEU A 32 3.44 -10.95 9.49
CA LEU A 32 3.09 -9.60 9.11
C LEU A 32 2.98 -8.74 10.37
N VAL A 33 3.79 -7.70 10.44
CA VAL A 33 3.77 -6.71 11.53
C VAL A 33 3.13 -5.45 11.00
N THR A 34 1.88 -5.20 11.42
CA THR A 34 1.09 -4.05 10.97
C THR A 34 1.07 -2.93 12.00
N ILE A 35 0.70 -1.71 11.56
CA ILE A 35 0.63 -0.51 12.39
C ILE A 35 -0.53 -0.61 13.39
N ASN A 36 -1.76 -0.81 12.87
CA ASN A 36 -2.98 -1.00 13.64
C ASN A 36 -4.02 -1.80 12.84
N GLN A 37 -5.11 -2.17 13.47
CA GLN A 37 -6.24 -2.88 12.84
C GLN A 37 -7.55 -2.06 12.87
N GLN A 38 -7.48 -0.77 13.18
CA GLN A 38 -8.64 0.13 13.16
C GLN A 38 -8.82 0.79 11.80
N ALA A 39 -7.72 1.12 11.11
CA ALA A 39 -7.77 1.70 9.78
C ALA A 39 -8.08 0.63 8.71
N LEU A 40 -9.03 0.95 7.82
CA LEU A 40 -9.43 0.10 6.71
C LEU A 40 -8.24 -0.29 5.83
N PHE A 41 -7.34 0.65 5.56
CA PHE A 41 -6.14 0.47 4.76
C PHE A 41 -5.29 -0.73 5.24
N PHE A 42 -4.94 -0.78 6.53
CA PHE A 42 -4.14 -1.87 7.08
C PHE A 42 -4.90 -3.19 7.14
N ASN A 43 -6.21 -3.16 7.37
CA ASN A 43 -7.03 -4.38 7.31
C ASN A 43 -7.04 -4.96 5.89
N GLN A 44 -7.11 -4.14 4.85
CA GLN A 44 -7.04 -4.59 3.47
C GLN A 44 -5.66 -5.20 3.13
N ILE A 45 -4.55 -4.62 3.62
CA ILE A 45 -3.20 -5.24 3.53
C ILE A 45 -3.22 -6.64 4.15
N ASN A 46 -3.75 -6.75 5.37
CA ASN A 46 -3.83 -8.01 6.10
C ASN A 46 -4.64 -9.06 5.32
N ASP A 47 -5.76 -8.66 4.74
CA ASP A 47 -6.65 -9.59 4.03
C ASP A 47 -6.04 -10.05 2.70
N GLY A 48 -5.40 -9.15 1.94
CA GLY A 48 -4.65 -9.53 0.74
C GLY A 48 -3.48 -10.47 1.05
N ALA A 49 -2.76 -10.22 2.16
CA ALA A 49 -1.68 -11.08 2.61
C ALA A 49 -2.21 -12.47 3.05
N LYS A 50 -3.33 -12.55 3.78
CA LYS A 50 -3.98 -13.82 4.18
C LYS A 50 -4.40 -14.65 2.96
N GLU A 51 -5.03 -14.01 1.98
CA GLU A 51 -5.46 -14.68 0.75
C GLU A 51 -4.26 -15.28 0.00
N ALA A 52 -3.20 -14.48 -0.17
CA ALA A 52 -1.98 -14.92 -0.85
C ALA A 52 -1.25 -16.03 -0.10
N ALA A 53 -1.13 -15.95 1.22
CA ALA A 53 -0.51 -16.97 2.06
C ALA A 53 -1.28 -18.30 1.95
N LYS A 54 -2.62 -18.26 2.08
CA LYS A 54 -3.48 -19.44 1.90
C LYS A 54 -3.27 -20.09 0.52
N LYS A 55 -3.20 -19.28 -0.55
CA LYS A 55 -2.98 -19.77 -1.92
C LYS A 55 -1.60 -20.40 -2.09
N ALA A 56 -0.60 -19.88 -1.37
CA ALA A 56 0.77 -20.41 -1.40
C ALA A 56 0.99 -21.61 -0.46
N GLY A 57 0.00 -22.01 0.34
CA GLY A 57 0.15 -23.05 1.37
C GLY A 57 1.08 -22.64 2.49
N ALA A 58 1.13 -21.34 2.83
CA ALA A 58 1.91 -20.78 3.92
C ALA A 58 1.00 -20.36 5.08
N ASP A 59 1.51 -20.51 6.31
CA ASP A 59 0.88 -19.96 7.49
C ASP A 59 1.27 -18.49 7.62
N LEU A 60 0.30 -17.62 7.88
CA LEU A 60 0.53 -16.20 8.12
C LEU A 60 0.10 -15.82 9.53
N VAL A 61 1.05 -15.38 10.35
CA VAL A 61 0.78 -14.79 11.65
C VAL A 61 0.81 -13.27 11.54
N ILE A 62 -0.18 -12.59 12.13
CA ILE A 62 -0.31 -11.13 12.05
C ILE A 62 -0.20 -10.54 13.44
N PHE A 63 0.73 -9.59 13.62
CA PHE A 63 0.90 -8.82 14.84
C PHE A 63 0.40 -7.39 14.65
N ASN A 64 -0.49 -6.96 15.54
CA ASN A 64 -0.96 -5.59 15.61
C ASN A 64 -0.13 -4.79 16.60
N ALA A 65 0.68 -3.86 16.12
CA ALA A 65 1.52 -3.01 16.97
C ALA A 65 0.75 -1.90 17.68
N ASN A 66 -0.50 -1.67 17.30
CA ASN A 66 -1.41 -0.70 17.91
C ASN A 66 -0.81 0.71 18.05
N ASN A 67 -0.12 1.17 16.99
CA ASN A 67 0.60 2.44 16.87
C ASN A 67 1.79 2.60 17.85
N VAL A 68 2.33 1.50 18.40
CA VAL A 68 3.46 1.53 19.33
C VAL A 68 4.73 1.06 18.61
N PRO A 69 5.71 1.95 18.31
CA PRO A 69 6.94 1.58 17.59
C PRO A 69 7.78 0.51 18.31
N SER A 70 7.89 0.57 19.64
CA SER A 70 8.62 -0.45 20.40
C SER A 70 8.00 -1.83 20.27
N ALA A 71 6.67 -1.93 20.24
CA ALA A 71 5.97 -3.19 20.05
C ALA A 71 6.25 -3.83 18.67
N GLN A 72 6.52 -3.01 17.63
CA GLN A 72 6.97 -3.54 16.35
C GLN A 72 8.36 -4.18 16.45
N ASN A 73 9.29 -3.54 17.14
CA ASN A 73 10.65 -4.07 17.33
C ASN A 73 10.59 -5.37 18.12
N ASP A 74 9.85 -5.40 19.22
CA ASP A 74 9.67 -6.60 20.06
C ASP A 74 9.03 -7.76 19.26
N ALA A 75 8.07 -7.46 18.40
CA ALA A 75 7.44 -8.47 17.54
C ALA A 75 8.44 -9.05 16.52
N ILE A 76 9.27 -8.22 15.91
CA ILE A 76 10.31 -8.69 14.98
C ILE A 76 11.32 -9.59 15.71
N GLU A 77 11.78 -9.21 16.91
CA GLU A 77 12.69 -10.02 17.72
C GLU A 77 12.07 -11.37 18.13
N ASN A 78 10.78 -11.38 18.49
CA ASN A 78 10.04 -12.60 18.76
C ASN A 78 9.96 -13.50 17.53
N TYR A 79 9.69 -12.94 16.33
CA TYR A 79 9.64 -13.73 15.10
C TYR A 79 11.02 -14.24 14.67
N ILE A 80 12.10 -13.52 14.97
CA ILE A 80 13.47 -14.04 14.82
C ILE A 80 13.67 -15.26 15.69
N THR A 81 13.27 -15.21 16.96
CA THR A 81 13.36 -16.32 17.91
C THR A 81 12.54 -17.53 17.46
N GLN A 82 11.34 -17.30 16.91
CA GLN A 82 10.46 -18.33 16.36
C GLN A 82 10.96 -18.89 15.01
N LYS A 83 11.97 -18.27 14.40
CA LYS A 83 12.56 -18.66 13.11
C LYS A 83 11.52 -18.71 11.99
N VAL A 84 10.70 -17.67 11.89
CA VAL A 84 9.77 -17.52 10.75
C VAL A 84 10.54 -17.46 9.44
N ASP A 85 9.89 -17.83 8.33
CA ASP A 85 10.52 -17.88 7.01
C ASP A 85 10.64 -16.51 6.31
N GLY A 86 9.92 -15.50 6.81
CA GLY A 86 9.98 -14.14 6.31
C GLY A 86 9.08 -13.20 7.10
N ILE A 87 9.41 -11.91 7.07
CA ILE A 87 8.67 -10.87 7.78
C ILE A 87 8.21 -9.81 6.76
N ILE A 88 6.94 -9.46 6.83
CA ILE A 88 6.32 -8.34 6.14
C ILE A 88 6.11 -7.23 7.18
N LEU A 89 6.55 -6.02 6.89
CA LEU A 89 6.56 -4.92 7.85
C LEU A 89 5.93 -3.67 7.26
N VAL A 90 4.89 -3.17 7.93
CA VAL A 90 4.38 -1.79 7.74
C VAL A 90 4.96 -0.94 8.87
N ALA A 91 6.03 -0.18 8.59
CA ALA A 91 6.78 0.51 9.64
C ALA A 91 6.03 1.73 10.20
N ILE A 92 5.94 1.85 11.53
CA ILE A 92 5.47 3.05 12.23
C ILE A 92 6.57 4.12 12.21
N ASP A 93 7.79 3.71 12.56
CA ASP A 93 8.99 4.55 12.52
C ASP A 93 10.05 3.90 11.64
N VAL A 94 10.24 4.43 10.44
CA VAL A 94 11.18 3.92 9.44
C VAL A 94 12.65 3.99 9.87
N ASN A 95 12.99 4.79 10.86
CA ASN A 95 14.35 4.87 11.43
C ASN A 95 14.50 3.97 12.65
N GLY A 96 13.53 4.00 13.56
CA GLY A 96 13.56 3.22 14.80
C GLY A 96 13.47 1.72 14.60
N VAL A 97 12.96 1.25 13.46
CA VAL A 97 12.83 -0.19 13.15
C VAL A 97 14.09 -0.79 12.51
N LYS A 98 15.04 0.02 12.01
CA LYS A 98 16.24 -0.48 11.30
C LYS A 98 17.08 -1.48 12.09
N PRO A 99 17.34 -1.29 13.39
CA PRO A 99 18.10 -2.29 14.18
C PRO A 99 17.45 -3.67 14.18
N ALA A 100 16.13 -3.73 14.34
CA ALA A 100 15.37 -4.99 14.32
C ALA A 100 15.42 -5.68 12.94
N ILE A 101 15.32 -4.90 11.84
CA ILE A 101 15.49 -5.43 10.47
C ILE A 101 16.90 -5.98 10.26
N THR A 102 17.91 -5.27 10.76
CA THR A 102 19.32 -5.74 10.70
C THR A 102 19.52 -7.04 11.48
N ALA A 103 18.87 -7.19 12.64
CA ALA A 103 18.88 -8.43 13.41
C ALA A 103 18.20 -9.58 12.64
N ALA A 104 17.06 -9.34 12.00
CA ALA A 104 16.37 -10.34 11.17
C ALA A 104 17.26 -10.79 10.00
N LYS A 105 17.91 -9.86 9.30
CA LYS A 105 18.87 -10.17 8.24
C LYS A 105 20.04 -11.04 8.73
N LYS A 106 20.62 -10.72 9.89
CA LYS A 106 21.69 -11.52 10.51
C LYS A 106 21.22 -12.94 10.86
N ALA A 107 19.94 -13.11 11.20
CA ALA A 107 19.33 -14.41 11.45
C ALA A 107 18.93 -15.15 10.16
N GLY A 108 19.17 -14.57 8.97
CA GLY A 108 18.81 -15.15 7.69
C GLY A 108 17.31 -15.03 7.35
N ILE A 109 16.56 -14.18 8.05
CA ILE A 109 15.13 -13.98 7.83
C ILE A 109 14.93 -12.75 6.94
N PRO A 110 14.38 -12.92 5.72
CA PRO A 110 14.12 -11.83 4.81
C PRO A 110 12.99 -10.94 5.35
N VAL A 111 13.17 -9.61 5.23
CA VAL A 111 12.17 -8.61 5.57
C VAL A 111 11.75 -7.86 4.32
N ILE A 112 10.44 -7.74 4.07
CA ILE A 112 9.86 -6.88 3.05
C ILE A 112 9.13 -5.74 3.73
N ALA A 113 9.48 -4.51 3.37
CA ALA A 113 8.74 -3.32 3.81
C ALA A 113 7.54 -3.08 2.88
N ILE A 114 6.39 -2.71 3.46
CA ILE A 114 5.19 -2.33 2.69
C ILE A 114 4.80 -0.89 3.03
N ASP A 115 4.17 -0.20 2.09
CA ASP A 115 3.58 1.14 2.22
C ASP A 115 4.63 2.22 2.54
N ALA A 116 5.34 2.10 3.63
CA ALA A 116 6.42 3.01 4.02
C ALA A 116 7.79 2.47 3.59
N GLN A 117 8.46 3.19 2.70
CA GLN A 117 9.84 2.88 2.31
C GLN A 117 10.79 3.14 3.47
N ILE A 118 11.72 2.21 3.72
CA ILE A 118 12.74 2.32 4.78
C ILE A 118 14.10 2.67 4.14
N PRO A 119 14.47 3.94 4.07
CA PRO A 119 15.70 4.36 3.40
C PRO A 119 16.93 3.77 4.09
N ASN A 120 17.83 3.16 3.30
CA ASN A 120 19.04 2.51 3.79
C ASN A 120 18.76 1.42 4.87
N GLY A 121 17.58 0.78 4.80
CA GLY A 121 17.24 -0.39 5.62
C GLY A 121 17.83 -1.67 5.03
N ASP A 122 17.94 -2.69 5.87
CA ASP A 122 18.38 -4.03 5.47
C ASP A 122 17.22 -4.93 4.97
N ASN A 123 16.04 -4.35 4.71
CA ASN A 123 14.94 -5.05 4.04
C ASN A 123 15.32 -5.40 2.61
N ILE A 124 14.89 -6.58 2.16
CA ILE A 124 15.29 -7.11 0.83
C ILE A 124 14.50 -6.48 -0.31
N ALA A 125 13.29 -5.99 -0.03
CA ALA A 125 12.45 -5.27 -0.98
C ALA A 125 11.50 -4.30 -0.27
N PHE A 126 10.99 -3.36 -1.05
CA PHE A 126 9.85 -2.51 -0.73
C PHE A 126 8.69 -2.85 -1.66
N VAL A 127 7.49 -2.97 -1.11
CA VAL A 127 6.23 -3.14 -1.86
C VAL A 127 5.34 -1.94 -1.54
N GLY A 128 4.88 -1.24 -2.56
CA GLY A 128 4.00 -0.08 -2.37
C GLY A 128 3.87 0.76 -3.62
N VAL A 129 3.35 1.97 -3.46
CA VAL A 129 3.10 2.90 -4.55
C VAL A 129 4.34 3.74 -4.85
N ASP A 130 4.71 3.86 -6.12
CA ASP A 130 5.61 4.91 -6.60
C ASP A 130 4.84 6.25 -6.61
N ASN A 131 4.93 6.98 -5.50
CA ASN A 131 4.13 8.18 -5.26
C ASN A 131 4.39 9.29 -6.29
N THR A 132 5.62 9.41 -6.80
CA THR A 132 5.96 10.37 -7.85
C THR A 132 5.25 10.00 -9.16
N LYS A 133 5.37 8.74 -9.61
CA LYS A 133 4.70 8.28 -10.83
C LYS A 133 3.18 8.31 -10.72
N ALA A 134 2.63 7.97 -9.57
CA ALA A 134 1.19 8.05 -9.36
C ALA A 134 0.71 9.53 -9.36
N GLY A 135 1.51 10.45 -8.80
CA GLY A 135 1.31 11.90 -8.96
C GLY A 135 1.34 12.35 -10.42
N GLU A 136 2.30 11.84 -11.21
CA GLU A 136 2.36 12.08 -12.66
C GLU A 136 1.12 11.55 -13.39
N GLN A 137 0.60 10.39 -13.04
CA GLN A 137 -0.59 9.80 -13.66
C GLN A 137 -1.83 10.70 -13.48
N ILE A 138 -2.10 11.16 -12.24
CA ILE A 138 -3.24 12.05 -12.00
C ILE A 138 -2.97 13.45 -12.57
N GLY A 139 -1.74 13.92 -12.60
CA GLY A 139 -1.35 15.18 -13.23
C GLY A 139 -1.58 15.16 -14.73
N LYS A 140 -1.26 14.05 -15.40
CA LYS A 140 -1.58 13.85 -16.81
C LYS A 140 -3.09 13.83 -17.04
N PHE A 141 -3.84 13.04 -16.25
CA PHE A 141 -5.31 13.02 -16.33
C PHE A 141 -5.90 14.42 -16.14
N TYR A 142 -5.43 15.16 -15.13
CA TYR A 142 -5.84 16.54 -14.89
C TYR A 142 -5.56 17.45 -16.10
N SER A 143 -4.38 17.34 -16.68
CA SER A 143 -3.97 18.14 -17.84
C SER A 143 -4.87 17.87 -19.06
N ASP A 144 -5.16 16.58 -19.34
CA ASP A 144 -6.09 16.19 -20.39
C ASP A 144 -7.52 16.72 -20.10
N TYR A 145 -7.97 16.65 -18.84
CA TYR A 145 -9.26 17.21 -18.43
C TYR A 145 -9.34 18.73 -18.64
N VAL A 146 -8.30 19.48 -18.23
CA VAL A 146 -8.23 20.93 -18.43
C VAL A 146 -8.30 21.27 -19.91
N LYS A 147 -7.59 20.53 -20.76
CA LYS A 147 -7.63 20.69 -22.21
C LYS A 147 -9.04 20.46 -22.76
N ASP A 148 -9.66 19.35 -22.43
CA ASP A 148 -10.86 18.85 -23.10
C ASP A 148 -12.15 19.41 -22.52
N LYS A 149 -12.16 19.78 -21.22
CA LYS A 149 -13.35 20.19 -20.47
C LYS A 149 -13.33 21.61 -19.94
N MET A 150 -12.15 22.26 -19.90
CA MET A 150 -11.99 23.61 -19.32
C MET A 150 -11.40 24.62 -20.29
N GLY A 151 -11.38 24.32 -21.60
CA GLY A 151 -10.87 25.24 -22.64
C GLY A 151 -9.37 25.49 -22.55
N GLY A 152 -8.60 24.56 -21.95
CA GLY A 152 -7.13 24.62 -21.87
C GLY A 152 -6.58 25.55 -20.78
N SER A 153 -7.43 26.05 -19.86
CA SER A 153 -7.02 26.97 -18.79
C SER A 153 -7.65 26.60 -17.44
N ALA A 154 -6.87 26.67 -16.35
CA ALA A 154 -7.35 26.43 -14.99
C ALA A 154 -6.52 27.21 -13.96
N LYS A 155 -7.15 27.48 -12.80
CA LYS A 155 -6.48 27.94 -11.58
C LYS A 155 -6.62 26.86 -10.51
N VAL A 156 -5.51 26.26 -10.08
CA VAL A 156 -5.50 25.14 -9.16
C VAL A 156 -4.95 25.52 -7.80
N GLY A 157 -5.77 25.38 -6.76
CA GLY A 157 -5.33 25.39 -5.36
C GLY A 157 -4.91 23.98 -4.93
N VAL A 158 -4.00 23.89 -3.98
CA VAL A 158 -3.53 22.61 -3.45
C VAL A 158 -3.73 22.55 -1.94
N VAL A 159 -4.28 21.42 -1.46
CA VAL A 159 -4.34 21.08 -0.03
C VAL A 159 -3.48 19.84 0.19
N GLY A 160 -2.50 19.91 1.09
CA GLY A 160 -1.60 18.81 1.35
C GLY A 160 -1.15 18.73 2.81
N ALA A 161 -0.21 17.83 3.10
CA ALA A 161 0.54 17.81 4.35
C ALA A 161 2.00 18.11 4.01
N LEU A 162 2.43 19.34 4.25
CA LEU A 162 3.74 19.83 3.80
C LEU A 162 4.93 19.14 4.49
N ASN A 163 4.70 18.55 5.67
CA ASN A 163 5.65 17.74 6.40
C ASN A 163 5.68 16.26 5.96
N SER A 164 4.79 15.84 5.07
CA SER A 164 4.74 14.46 4.56
C SER A 164 5.60 14.28 3.32
N PHE A 165 6.67 13.50 3.44
CA PHE A 165 7.52 13.16 2.30
C PHE A 165 6.74 12.52 1.14
N ILE A 166 5.83 11.59 1.45
CA ILE A 166 4.99 10.89 0.47
C ILE A 166 4.06 11.86 -0.27
N GLN A 167 3.37 12.75 0.45
CA GLN A 167 2.44 13.69 -0.17
C GLN A 167 3.16 14.75 -1.01
N ASN A 168 4.38 15.13 -0.62
CA ASN A 168 5.22 16.00 -1.43
C ASN A 168 5.64 15.33 -2.74
N GLN A 169 6.01 14.04 -2.73
CA GLN A 169 6.28 13.27 -3.96
C GLN A 169 5.06 13.23 -4.90
N ARG A 170 3.84 13.03 -4.35
CA ARG A 170 2.58 13.07 -5.10
C ARG A 170 2.37 14.44 -5.77
N LEU A 171 2.62 15.51 -5.02
CA LEU A 171 2.48 16.88 -5.51
C LEU A 171 3.53 17.22 -6.59
N ASP A 172 4.78 16.82 -6.37
CA ASP A 172 5.86 17.06 -7.33
C ASP A 172 5.58 16.35 -8.66
N GLY A 173 5.16 15.09 -8.62
CA GLY A 173 4.75 14.33 -9.79
C GLY A 173 3.56 14.99 -10.52
N PHE A 174 2.54 15.41 -9.76
CA PHE A 174 1.39 16.13 -10.30
C PHE A 174 1.81 17.41 -11.04
N LYS A 175 2.58 18.27 -10.37
CA LYS A 175 3.07 19.55 -10.96
C LYS A 175 3.92 19.31 -12.21
N ALA A 176 4.79 18.30 -12.17
CA ALA A 176 5.65 17.95 -13.32
C ALA A 176 4.81 17.56 -14.54
N ALA A 177 3.82 16.68 -14.36
CA ALA A 177 2.94 16.22 -15.43
C ALA A 177 2.04 17.34 -15.98
N VAL A 178 1.47 18.17 -15.09
CA VAL A 178 0.66 19.34 -15.51
C VAL A 178 1.49 20.30 -16.35
N LYS A 179 2.72 20.60 -15.93
CA LYS A 179 3.64 21.45 -16.71
C LYS A 179 3.96 20.85 -18.07
N ALA A 180 4.21 19.55 -18.13
CA ALA A 180 4.50 18.83 -19.38
C ALA A 180 3.30 18.80 -20.33
N GLY A 181 2.06 18.86 -19.82
CA GLY A 181 0.83 18.88 -20.61
C GLY A 181 0.62 20.15 -21.45
N GLY A 182 1.27 21.25 -21.09
CA GLY A 182 1.30 22.49 -21.89
C GLY A 182 0.03 23.34 -21.81
N GLN A 183 -0.95 23.00 -20.94
CA GLN A 183 -2.12 23.85 -20.71
C GLN A 183 -1.76 25.06 -19.84
N LYS A 184 -2.56 26.12 -19.94
CA LYS A 184 -2.41 27.33 -19.12
C LYS A 184 -2.97 27.03 -17.71
N VAL A 185 -2.15 26.47 -16.83
CA VAL A 185 -2.53 26.18 -15.45
C VAL A 185 -1.74 27.08 -14.50
N ASP A 186 -2.49 27.92 -13.78
CA ASP A 186 -1.93 28.77 -12.73
C ASP A 186 -2.02 28.01 -11.41
N PHE A 187 -0.87 27.64 -10.83
CA PHE A 187 -0.81 27.10 -9.47
C PHE A 187 -0.93 28.23 -8.46
N LEU A 188 -2.02 28.22 -7.72
CA LEU A 188 -2.25 29.08 -6.57
C LEU A 188 -1.45 28.57 -5.35
N ASP A 189 -1.79 29.03 -4.15
CA ASP A 189 -1.11 28.57 -2.95
C ASP A 189 -1.29 27.07 -2.70
N THR A 190 -0.26 26.48 -2.09
CA THR A 190 -0.34 25.16 -1.45
C THR A 190 -0.53 25.37 0.05
N VAL A 191 -1.68 24.96 0.58
CA VAL A 191 -2.01 25.11 2.00
C VAL A 191 -1.78 23.82 2.77
N ASP A 192 -1.32 23.94 4.03
CA ASP A 192 -0.97 22.82 4.89
C ASP A 192 -2.18 22.33 5.68
N GLY A 193 -2.67 21.16 5.34
CA GLY A 193 -3.70 20.44 6.08
C GLY A 193 -3.16 19.55 7.20
N GLN A 194 -1.82 19.48 7.39
CA GLN A 194 -1.13 18.75 8.46
C GLN A 194 -1.53 17.27 8.59
N ASN A 195 -2.06 16.68 7.51
CA ASN A 195 -2.64 15.33 7.50
C ASN A 195 -3.80 15.15 8.50
N VAL A 196 -4.53 16.24 8.80
CA VAL A 196 -5.68 16.29 9.71
C VAL A 196 -6.87 16.91 8.98
N GLN A 197 -8.01 16.20 8.95
CA GLN A 197 -9.19 16.60 8.18
C GLN A 197 -9.69 18.00 8.52
N ASP A 198 -9.83 18.33 9.80
CA ASP A 198 -10.40 19.65 10.22
C ASP A 198 -9.44 20.81 9.90
N VAL A 199 -8.12 20.56 9.98
CA VAL A 199 -7.10 21.54 9.58
C VAL A 199 -7.15 21.73 8.06
N ALA A 200 -7.25 20.64 7.29
CA ALA A 200 -7.40 20.69 5.84
C ALA A 200 -8.68 21.38 5.39
N LEU A 201 -9.80 21.17 6.11
CA LEU A 201 -11.06 21.89 5.87
C LEU A 201 -10.85 23.40 6.00
N SER A 202 -10.33 23.85 7.15
CA SER A 202 -10.11 25.28 7.42
C SER A 202 -9.13 25.90 6.42
N ALA A 203 -8.05 25.17 6.07
CA ALA A 203 -7.08 25.62 5.08
C ALA A 203 -7.70 25.73 3.68
N ALA A 204 -8.52 24.77 3.27
CA ALA A 204 -9.23 24.78 1.98
C ALA A 204 -10.25 25.91 1.90
N GLU A 205 -11.02 26.16 2.96
CA GLU A 205 -11.99 27.28 3.04
C GLU A 205 -11.29 28.63 2.88
N ASN A 206 -10.17 28.83 3.56
CA ASN A 206 -9.36 30.04 3.44
C ASN A 206 -8.80 30.19 2.01
N LEU A 207 -8.32 29.11 1.42
CA LEU A 207 -7.79 29.12 0.05
C LEU A 207 -8.88 29.49 -0.97
N ILE A 208 -10.09 28.93 -0.86
CA ILE A 208 -11.23 29.23 -1.73
C ILE A 208 -11.65 30.70 -1.56
N THR A 209 -11.67 31.20 -0.33
CA THR A 209 -12.05 32.58 -0.02
C THR A 209 -11.04 33.58 -0.59
N ALA A 210 -9.74 33.29 -0.46
CA ALA A 210 -8.68 34.15 -0.98
C ALA A 210 -8.61 34.13 -2.52
N ASN A 211 -9.12 33.08 -3.17
CA ASN A 211 -9.04 32.89 -4.62
C ASN A 211 -10.44 32.62 -5.22
N PRO A 212 -11.31 33.64 -5.32
CA PRO A 212 -12.71 33.46 -5.74
C PRO A 212 -12.86 32.95 -7.18
N ASP A 213 -11.84 33.08 -8.00
CA ASP A 213 -11.73 32.62 -9.39
C ASP A 213 -11.00 31.28 -9.53
N MET A 214 -10.70 30.59 -8.43
CA MET A 214 -10.17 29.24 -8.45
C MET A 214 -11.16 28.28 -9.13
N THR A 215 -10.66 27.46 -10.03
CA THR A 215 -11.48 26.53 -10.82
C THR A 215 -11.31 25.07 -10.43
N THR A 216 -10.17 24.75 -9.82
CA THR A 216 -9.85 23.36 -9.42
C THR A 216 -9.14 23.33 -8.07
N LEU A 217 -9.31 22.22 -7.35
CA LEU A 217 -8.66 21.95 -6.08
C LEU A 217 -8.05 20.54 -6.13
N TYR A 218 -6.76 20.43 -5.81
CA TYR A 218 -6.05 19.16 -5.73
C TYR A 218 -5.67 18.85 -4.29
N ALA A 219 -6.05 17.65 -3.82
CA ALA A 219 -5.76 17.14 -2.49
C ALA A 219 -4.76 15.99 -2.56
N THR A 220 -3.68 16.02 -1.76
CA THR A 220 -2.56 15.09 -1.88
C THR A 220 -2.67 13.82 -1.01
N GLY A 221 -3.75 13.67 -0.23
CA GLY A 221 -4.02 12.51 0.64
C GLY A 221 -5.44 12.53 1.18
N GLU A 222 -5.86 11.44 1.85
CA GLU A 222 -7.24 11.28 2.34
C GLU A 222 -7.73 12.43 3.24
N PRO A 223 -7.02 12.86 4.32
CA PRO A 223 -7.50 13.97 5.14
C PRO A 223 -7.61 15.28 4.37
N ALA A 224 -6.69 15.54 3.43
CA ALA A 224 -6.75 16.69 2.55
C ALA A 224 -7.96 16.62 1.60
N LEU A 225 -8.27 15.43 1.06
CA LEU A 225 -9.44 15.24 0.20
C LEU A 225 -10.75 15.44 0.97
N LEU A 226 -10.86 14.88 2.17
CA LEU A 226 -12.03 15.07 3.04
C LEU A 226 -12.26 16.56 3.37
N GLY A 227 -11.18 17.26 3.74
CA GLY A 227 -11.23 18.71 3.99
C GLY A 227 -11.61 19.51 2.76
N ALA A 228 -11.02 19.21 1.60
CA ALA A 228 -11.32 19.89 0.33
C ALA A 228 -12.78 19.67 -0.12
N VAL A 229 -13.28 18.43 -0.01
CA VAL A 229 -14.69 18.09 -0.32
C VAL A 229 -15.64 18.83 0.59
N ALA A 230 -15.37 18.87 1.90
CA ALA A 230 -16.17 19.58 2.87
C ALA A 230 -16.16 21.10 2.61
N ALA A 231 -15.00 21.71 2.32
CA ALA A 231 -14.86 23.13 2.04
C ALA A 231 -15.62 23.56 0.77
N VAL A 232 -15.50 22.80 -0.32
CA VAL A 232 -16.22 23.08 -1.57
C VAL A 232 -17.74 23.00 -1.36
N THR A 233 -18.18 22.06 -0.53
CA THR A 233 -19.60 21.88 -0.20
C THR A 233 -20.11 23.01 0.70
N SER A 234 -19.42 23.29 1.81
CA SER A 234 -19.85 24.31 2.80
C SER A 234 -19.92 25.72 2.19
N GLN A 235 -19.03 26.03 1.26
CA GLN A 235 -19.02 27.31 0.57
C GLN A 235 -19.89 27.37 -0.71
N GLY A 236 -20.65 26.31 -1.01
CA GLY A 236 -21.55 26.27 -2.16
C GLY A 236 -20.82 26.33 -3.52
N LYS A 237 -19.57 25.83 -3.59
CA LYS A 237 -18.72 25.93 -4.79
C LYS A 237 -18.75 24.68 -5.69
N THR A 238 -19.62 23.71 -5.43
CA THR A 238 -19.73 22.45 -6.18
C THR A 238 -20.01 22.66 -7.68
N GLY A 239 -20.64 23.77 -8.07
CA GLY A 239 -20.83 24.16 -9.47
C GLY A 239 -19.60 24.75 -10.15
N ASN A 240 -18.65 25.29 -9.39
CA ASN A 240 -17.57 26.14 -9.90
C ASN A 240 -16.18 25.53 -9.75
N VAL A 241 -15.95 24.71 -8.70
CA VAL A 241 -14.66 24.15 -8.38
C VAL A 241 -14.69 22.64 -8.58
N LYS A 242 -13.80 22.12 -9.44
CA LYS A 242 -13.60 20.68 -9.63
C LYS A 242 -12.51 20.16 -8.68
N VAL A 243 -12.78 19.04 -8.03
CA VAL A 243 -11.86 18.43 -7.06
C VAL A 243 -11.18 17.21 -7.65
N PHE A 244 -9.87 17.12 -7.43
CA PHE A 244 -9.02 15.98 -7.72
C PHE A 244 -8.30 15.59 -6.43
N GLY A 245 -8.05 14.30 -6.20
CA GLY A 245 -7.41 13.94 -4.95
C GLY A 245 -6.90 12.50 -4.87
N TRP A 246 -6.64 12.09 -3.62
CA TRP A 246 -6.09 10.79 -3.26
C TRP A 246 -6.94 10.13 -2.19
N ASP A 247 -6.99 8.80 -2.29
CA ASP A 247 -7.64 7.89 -1.36
C ASP A 247 -9.16 8.14 -1.27
N LEU A 248 -9.88 7.32 -2.01
CA LEU A 248 -11.33 7.44 -2.17
C LEU A 248 -12.04 7.37 -0.81
N THR A 249 -13.03 8.24 -0.65
CA THR A 249 -13.88 8.28 0.54
C THR A 249 -15.36 8.25 0.15
N LYS A 250 -16.24 7.97 1.11
CA LYS A 250 -17.70 8.00 0.85
C LYS A 250 -18.15 9.37 0.32
N GLN A 251 -17.65 10.45 0.92
CA GLN A 251 -17.98 11.81 0.51
C GLN A 251 -17.43 12.15 -0.88
N ALA A 252 -16.24 11.65 -1.22
CA ALA A 252 -15.68 11.82 -2.56
C ALA A 252 -16.51 11.04 -3.61
N ILE A 253 -17.02 9.86 -3.29
CA ILE A 253 -17.93 9.10 -4.16
C ILE A 253 -19.22 9.90 -4.43
N GLU A 254 -19.81 10.50 -3.41
CA GLU A 254 -20.99 11.37 -3.57
C GLU A 254 -20.68 12.57 -4.49
N GLY A 255 -19.50 13.16 -4.35
CA GLY A 255 -19.04 14.25 -5.23
C GLY A 255 -18.78 13.80 -6.68
N ILE A 256 -18.29 12.56 -6.87
CA ILE A 256 -18.12 11.94 -8.21
C ILE A 256 -19.48 11.73 -8.87
N ASP A 257 -20.48 11.24 -8.13
CA ASP A 257 -21.83 11.05 -8.63
C ASP A 257 -22.47 12.35 -9.10
N GLN A 258 -22.25 13.41 -8.34
CA GLN A 258 -22.71 14.77 -8.65
C GLN A 258 -21.85 15.47 -9.73
N GLY A 259 -20.66 14.93 -10.04
CA GLY A 259 -19.80 15.40 -11.14
C GLY A 259 -18.92 16.59 -10.80
N TRP A 260 -18.70 16.93 -9.54
CA TRP A 260 -17.78 17.99 -9.12
C TRP A 260 -16.48 17.45 -8.48
N VAL A 261 -16.47 16.25 -7.92
CA VAL A 261 -15.24 15.49 -7.75
C VAL A 261 -14.97 14.76 -9.07
N THR A 262 -13.85 15.08 -9.71
CA THR A 262 -13.57 14.63 -11.08
C THR A 262 -12.80 13.32 -11.10
N ALA A 263 -11.75 13.23 -10.30
CA ALA A 263 -10.92 12.03 -10.23
C ALA A 263 -10.24 11.90 -8.87
N VAL A 264 -10.10 10.68 -8.40
CA VAL A 264 -9.39 10.33 -7.16
C VAL A 264 -8.46 9.16 -7.44
N ILE A 265 -7.19 9.26 -7.05
CA ILE A 265 -6.29 8.11 -7.00
C ILE A 265 -6.77 7.18 -5.89
N GLN A 266 -6.96 5.90 -6.23
CA GLN A 266 -7.19 4.83 -5.26
C GLN A 266 -6.02 3.87 -5.26
N GLN A 267 -5.44 3.64 -4.11
CA GLN A 267 -4.40 2.63 -3.87
C GLN A 267 -5.02 1.22 -3.77
N ASP A 268 -4.19 0.20 -3.92
CA ASP A 268 -4.58 -1.21 -3.74
C ASP A 268 -3.82 -1.85 -2.55
N PRO A 269 -4.20 -1.54 -1.32
CA PRO A 269 -3.54 -2.09 -0.14
C PRO A 269 -3.65 -3.63 -0.05
N ALA A 270 -4.73 -4.23 -0.55
CA ALA A 270 -4.82 -5.70 -0.63
C ALA A 270 -3.80 -6.27 -1.62
N GLY A 271 -3.58 -5.60 -2.75
CA GLY A 271 -2.53 -5.91 -3.71
C GLY A 271 -1.13 -5.79 -3.11
N GLU A 272 -0.88 -4.81 -2.24
CA GLU A 272 0.40 -4.68 -1.53
C GLU A 272 0.66 -5.89 -0.61
N GLY A 273 -0.31 -6.26 0.22
CA GLY A 273 -0.22 -7.43 1.10
C GLY A 273 0.03 -8.72 0.31
N LYS A 274 -0.70 -8.89 -0.80
CA LYS A 274 -0.55 -10.02 -1.71
C LYS A 274 0.85 -10.05 -2.33
N ALA A 275 1.32 -8.94 -2.90
CA ALA A 275 2.63 -8.86 -3.55
C ALA A 275 3.79 -9.15 -2.59
N ALA A 276 3.69 -8.71 -1.34
CA ALA A 276 4.70 -8.97 -0.32
C ALA A 276 4.79 -10.46 0.04
N VAL A 277 3.67 -11.16 0.20
CA VAL A 277 3.64 -12.61 0.42
C VAL A 277 4.22 -13.35 -0.78
N GLU A 278 3.77 -13.00 -2.00
CA GLU A 278 4.26 -13.62 -3.22
C GLU A 278 5.78 -13.44 -3.39
N ALA A 279 6.31 -12.27 -3.03
CA ALA A 279 7.74 -11.98 -3.05
C ALA A 279 8.52 -12.84 -2.03
N LEU A 280 8.04 -12.98 -0.77
CA LEU A 280 8.67 -13.86 0.21
C LEU A 280 8.67 -15.33 -0.23
N VAL A 281 7.57 -15.79 -0.83
CA VAL A 281 7.47 -17.16 -1.38
C VAL A 281 8.48 -17.38 -2.50
N LYS A 282 8.69 -16.41 -3.38
CA LYS A 282 9.75 -16.47 -4.41
C LYS A 282 11.14 -16.55 -3.81
N VAL A 283 11.44 -15.67 -2.84
CA VAL A 283 12.74 -15.67 -2.15
C VAL A 283 13.03 -17.02 -1.50
N LYS A 284 12.03 -17.63 -0.85
CA LYS A 284 12.19 -18.96 -0.24
C LYS A 284 12.48 -20.05 -1.27
N LYS A 285 11.99 -19.90 -2.50
CA LYS A 285 12.33 -20.81 -3.61
C LYS A 285 13.69 -20.54 -4.25
N GLY A 286 14.43 -19.54 -3.74
CA GLY A 286 15.70 -19.10 -4.31
C GLY A 286 15.56 -18.23 -5.57
N GLU A 287 14.35 -17.76 -5.86
CA GLU A 287 14.09 -16.86 -6.99
C GLU A 287 14.50 -15.43 -6.64
N LYS A 288 14.96 -14.68 -7.64
CA LYS A 288 15.23 -13.25 -7.48
C LYS A 288 13.93 -12.45 -7.50
N ILE A 289 13.90 -11.38 -6.71
CA ILE A 289 12.83 -10.39 -6.72
C ILE A 289 13.41 -9.01 -7.00
N ASP A 290 12.56 -8.10 -7.48
CA ASP A 290 12.93 -6.70 -7.62
C ASP A 290 12.99 -6.04 -6.24
N PRO A 291 13.97 -5.15 -6.00
CA PRO A 291 14.08 -4.43 -4.73
C PRO A 291 12.94 -3.42 -4.50
N ILE A 292 12.25 -3.03 -5.57
CA ILE A 292 11.05 -2.18 -5.53
C ILE A 292 9.95 -2.86 -6.34
N ILE A 293 8.91 -3.29 -5.65
CA ILE A 293 7.73 -3.92 -6.24
C ILE A 293 6.61 -2.88 -6.21
N ASN A 294 6.40 -2.24 -7.35
CA ASN A 294 5.38 -1.20 -7.47
C ASN A 294 3.99 -1.81 -7.59
N VAL A 295 3.07 -1.42 -6.73
CA VAL A 295 1.65 -1.76 -6.80
C VAL A 295 0.94 -0.60 -7.52
N PRO A 296 0.28 -0.87 -8.65
CA PRO A 296 -0.34 0.18 -9.44
C PRO A 296 -1.54 0.79 -8.70
N VAL A 297 -1.76 2.07 -8.94
CA VAL A 297 -2.93 2.81 -8.46
C VAL A 297 -4.01 2.88 -9.55
N THR A 298 -5.24 3.13 -9.16
CA THR A 298 -6.35 3.36 -10.09
C THR A 298 -6.84 4.80 -10.00
N ILE A 299 -6.96 5.48 -11.13
CA ILE A 299 -7.70 6.75 -11.18
C ILE A 299 -9.19 6.43 -11.21
N VAL A 300 -9.88 6.77 -10.13
CA VAL A 300 -11.32 6.58 -9.97
C VAL A 300 -12.05 7.81 -10.46
N THR A 301 -12.98 7.60 -11.37
CA THR A 301 -13.85 8.61 -11.98
C THR A 301 -15.29 8.12 -11.97
N LYS A 302 -16.20 8.91 -12.50
CA LYS A 302 -17.61 8.49 -12.66
C LYS A 302 -17.79 7.20 -13.48
N GLU A 303 -16.85 6.90 -14.35
CA GLU A 303 -16.93 5.74 -15.26
C GLU A 303 -16.63 4.40 -14.56
N ASN A 304 -15.89 4.43 -13.45
CA ASN A 304 -15.43 3.21 -12.78
C ASN A 304 -15.66 3.16 -11.26
N VAL A 305 -16.23 4.22 -10.66
CA VAL A 305 -16.44 4.34 -9.20
C VAL A 305 -17.28 3.21 -8.61
N ASP A 306 -18.19 2.62 -9.38
CA ASP A 306 -19.06 1.54 -8.93
C ASP A 306 -18.29 0.30 -8.44
N LYS A 307 -17.08 0.07 -8.99
CA LYS A 307 -16.20 -1.03 -8.57
C LYS A 307 -15.67 -0.88 -7.14
N PHE A 308 -15.67 0.36 -6.63
CA PHE A 308 -15.08 0.71 -5.32
C PHE A 308 -16.12 0.92 -4.23
N ARG A 309 -17.42 1.06 -4.56
CA ARG A 309 -18.46 1.32 -3.56
C ARG A 309 -18.54 0.25 -2.46
N GLY A 310 -18.18 -0.99 -2.79
CA GLY A 310 -18.17 -2.09 -1.84
C GLY A 310 -17.21 -1.90 -0.65
N MET A 311 -16.16 -1.09 -0.83
CA MET A 311 -15.15 -0.79 0.19
C MET A 311 -15.68 0.11 1.31
N PHE A 312 -16.80 0.82 1.09
CA PHE A 312 -17.34 1.84 1.98
C PHE A 312 -18.76 1.51 2.50
N LYS A 313 -19.13 0.23 2.50
CA LYS A 313 -20.42 -0.27 3.00
C LYS A 313 -20.37 -0.54 4.50
#